data_76cd4f1823b46a5f33bb8cb8b9e80a5b
#
_entry.id   76cd4f1823b46a5f33bb8cb8b9e80a5b
#
_cell.length_a   1.000
_cell.length_b   1.000
_cell.length_c   1.000
_cell.angle_alpha   90.00
_cell.angle_beta   90.00
_cell.angle_gamma   90.00
#
_symmetry.space_group_name_H-M   'P 1'
#
loop_
_entity.id
_entity.type
_entity.pdbx_description
1 polymer ?
#
loop_
_entity_poly.entity_id
_entity_poly.type
_entity_poly.pdbx_seq_one_letter_code
_entity_poly.pdbx_strand_id
1 'polypeptide(L)'
;MRAIVLLSLSIVSLFNYSYSHTLSIDCNNKLRGVTHCASGSLYGLIENKPNNFNSLVAPLNPHVFNNPARGSNGHQQPFGDAIKVAERLVASPGSSVSIRLADILPGWPYRFPGLDNWLNEVKSFINDKKHSGLTNWYGYEIWNEPDGTWKDPNGLNFNLFWKQTYDVIKQNNPDEKIIGPCYSWYQENKLKDFLTFTKSNNCLPDIVCWHELSGIDGMSSHFRSYRELEKSLGIPELPISINEYCDAEHSLEGQPGSSARFIGKFERYKIDSAMITWWFVPLPGRLGSLLASDTEKGAGWFLYKWYGDMTGDMVYVTPPNDNSNLVDGAACVDSQQEYISFIVGGPNDGTINAEFKNVPSFIGSNANVKVEKVDWVSKDTVSNGPDTVFEKSFAVNNGQLSVTIPQTNNNSGYRIYITKGDGN
;
A
#
# COMPACT_ATOMS: atom_id res chain seq x y z
N MET A 1 -26.36 -40.52 -62.19
CA MET A 1 -25.67 -39.32 -61.80
C MET A 1 -25.48 -39.30 -60.29
N ARG A 2 -24.28 -39.55 -59.83
CA ARG A 2 -23.96 -39.47 -58.36
C ARG A 2 -23.32 -38.11 -58.13
N ALA A 3 -23.95 -37.27 -57.31
CA ALA A 3 -23.39 -35.99 -56.91
C ALA A 3 -22.37 -36.21 -55.77
N ILE A 4 -21.15 -35.77 -56.01
CA ILE A 4 -20.08 -35.74 -54.99
C ILE A 4 -20.21 -34.37 -54.29
N VAL A 5 -20.55 -34.41 -52.98
CA VAL A 5 -20.51 -33.24 -52.13
C VAL A 5 -19.08 -33.12 -51.54
N LEU A 6 -18.35 -32.12 -51.96
CA LEU A 6 -17.05 -31.73 -51.37
C LEU A 6 -17.33 -30.88 -50.13
N LEU A 7 -17.06 -31.43 -48.94
CA LEU A 7 -16.98 -30.65 -47.69
C LEU A 7 -15.61 -29.98 -47.62
N SER A 8 -15.57 -28.68 -47.78
CA SER A 8 -14.37 -27.88 -47.46
C SER A 8 -14.30 -27.64 -45.97
N LEU A 9 -13.38 -28.30 -45.25
CA LEU A 9 -13.01 -27.97 -43.88
C LEU A 9 -12.20 -26.68 -43.91
N SER A 10 -12.79 -25.58 -43.46
CA SER A 10 -12.05 -24.35 -43.15
C SER A 10 -11.40 -24.52 -41.78
N ILE A 11 -10.09 -24.70 -41.74
CA ILE A 11 -9.29 -24.64 -40.53
C ILE A 11 -9.21 -23.15 -40.15
N VAL A 12 -10.01 -22.71 -39.20
CA VAL A 12 -9.84 -21.41 -38.56
C VAL A 12 -8.70 -21.58 -37.57
N SER A 13 -7.52 -21.16 -37.94
CA SER A 13 -6.40 -20.99 -37.00
C SER A 13 -6.72 -19.83 -36.08
N LEU A 14 -7.15 -20.13 -34.88
CA LEU A 14 -7.23 -19.17 -33.78
C LEU A 14 -5.79 -18.76 -33.42
N PHE A 15 -5.33 -17.65 -33.96
CA PHE A 15 -4.15 -16.97 -33.48
C PHE A 15 -4.51 -16.42 -32.09
N ASN A 16 -4.11 -17.11 -31.04
CA ASN A 16 -4.06 -16.54 -29.71
C ASN A 16 -3.01 -15.44 -29.73
N TYR A 17 -3.43 -14.19 -29.83
CA TYR A 17 -2.53 -13.06 -29.58
C TYR A 17 -2.17 -13.08 -28.10
N SER A 18 -1.04 -13.64 -27.75
CA SER A 18 -0.46 -13.49 -26.44
C SER A 18 0.04 -12.05 -26.31
N TYR A 19 -0.61 -11.26 -25.47
CA TYR A 19 -0.13 -9.93 -25.13
C TYR A 19 1.18 -10.06 -24.35
N SER A 20 2.20 -9.34 -24.78
CA SER A 20 3.49 -9.26 -24.09
C SER A 20 3.66 -7.87 -23.53
N HIS A 21 3.91 -7.76 -22.22
CA HIS A 21 4.19 -6.50 -21.54
C HIS A 21 5.63 -6.48 -21.07
N THR A 22 6.32 -5.39 -21.32
CA THR A 22 7.73 -5.20 -20.94
C THR A 22 7.84 -4.15 -19.87
N LEU A 23 8.51 -4.49 -18.76
CA LEU A 23 8.94 -3.55 -17.72
C LEU A 23 10.46 -3.44 -17.78
N SER A 24 10.98 -2.22 -17.61
CA SER A 24 12.41 -1.96 -17.51
C SER A 24 12.78 -1.64 -16.07
N ILE A 25 13.72 -2.39 -15.51
CA ILE A 25 14.24 -2.24 -14.14
C ILE A 25 15.67 -1.70 -14.24
N ASP A 26 15.89 -0.46 -13.80
CA ASP A 26 17.21 0.14 -13.77
C ASP A 26 17.85 -0.03 -12.39
N CYS A 27 18.70 -1.04 -12.26
CA CYS A 27 19.33 -1.41 -10.99
C CYS A 27 20.25 -0.33 -10.41
N ASN A 28 20.66 0.67 -11.20
CA ASN A 28 21.49 1.78 -10.73
C ASN A 28 20.70 3.06 -10.44
N ASN A 29 19.43 3.13 -10.84
CA ASN A 29 18.56 4.28 -10.56
C ASN A 29 17.85 4.09 -9.21
N LYS A 30 18.53 4.45 -8.14
CA LYS A 30 18.03 4.34 -6.76
C LYS A 30 16.93 5.37 -6.49
N LEU A 31 15.82 4.90 -5.94
CA LEU A 31 14.72 5.74 -5.46
C LEU A 31 14.94 6.20 -4.02
N ARG A 32 15.12 5.24 -3.13
CA ARG A 32 15.33 5.40 -1.68
C ARG A 32 15.72 4.06 -1.07
N GLY A 33 16.16 4.05 0.18
CA GLY A 33 16.23 2.80 0.94
C GLY A 33 14.86 2.15 1.09
N VAL A 34 14.83 0.84 1.23
CA VAL A 34 13.57 0.11 1.45
C VAL A 34 12.90 0.56 2.74
N THR A 35 11.64 1.00 2.67
CA THR A 35 10.84 1.47 3.81
C THR A 35 9.63 0.61 4.08
N HIS A 36 9.28 -0.29 3.16
CA HIS A 36 8.03 -1.07 3.18
C HIS A 36 6.78 -0.18 3.29
N CYS A 37 6.77 0.96 2.62
CA CYS A 37 5.74 2.00 2.75
C CYS A 37 4.31 1.50 2.58
N ALA A 38 4.09 0.45 1.77
CA ALA A 38 2.78 -0.14 1.52
C ALA A 38 2.47 -1.35 2.43
N SER A 39 3.35 -1.69 3.37
CA SER A 39 3.11 -2.78 4.32
C SER A 39 2.39 -2.27 5.56
N GLY A 40 1.08 -2.26 5.52
CA GLY A 40 0.20 -1.80 6.59
C GLY A 40 -1.24 -1.91 6.19
N SER A 41 -2.14 -1.72 7.13
CA SER A 41 -3.57 -1.84 6.86
C SER A 41 -4.42 -0.99 7.81
N LEU A 42 -5.59 -0.60 7.31
CA LEU A 42 -6.66 -0.03 8.12
C LEU A 42 -7.31 -1.14 8.95
N TYR A 43 -7.31 -1.01 10.27
CA TYR A 43 -7.90 -1.95 11.24
C TYR A 43 -7.49 -3.42 11.06
N GLY A 44 -6.44 -3.69 10.31
CA GLY A 44 -5.98 -5.05 10.03
C GLY A 44 -5.24 -5.73 11.19
N LEU A 45 -4.84 -4.95 12.18
CA LEU A 45 -4.30 -5.42 13.47
C LEU A 45 -5.16 -4.84 14.59
N ILE A 46 -5.69 -5.71 15.47
CA ILE A 46 -6.47 -5.30 16.64
C ILE A 46 -5.87 -5.91 17.91
N GLU A 47 -6.51 -5.71 19.05
CA GLU A 47 -6.00 -6.06 20.39
C GLU A 47 -5.49 -7.51 20.48
N ASN A 48 -6.20 -8.44 19.84
CA ASN A 48 -5.93 -9.88 19.98
C ASN A 48 -5.93 -10.64 18.65
N LYS A 49 -6.08 -9.93 17.50
CA LYS A 49 -6.10 -10.56 16.16
C LYS A 49 -5.16 -9.82 15.21
N PRO A 50 -4.48 -10.57 14.31
CA PRO A 50 -4.33 -12.02 14.36
C PRO A 50 -3.56 -12.46 15.60
N ASN A 51 -3.89 -13.64 16.17
CA ASN A 51 -3.33 -14.11 17.43
C ASN A 51 -1.82 -14.35 17.37
N ASN A 52 -1.35 -14.94 16.28
CA ASN A 52 0.06 -15.29 16.12
C ASN A 52 0.82 -14.16 15.42
N PHE A 53 1.23 -13.16 16.21
CA PHE A 53 1.95 -12.00 15.71
C PHE A 53 3.25 -12.40 14.98
N ASN A 54 4.06 -13.28 15.57
CA ASN A 54 5.38 -13.64 15.05
C ASN A 54 5.32 -14.39 13.72
N SER A 55 4.25 -15.12 13.42
CA SER A 55 4.11 -15.87 12.16
C SER A 55 3.27 -15.17 11.11
N LEU A 56 2.37 -14.26 11.51
CA LEU A 56 1.40 -13.66 10.61
C LEU A 56 1.66 -12.17 10.36
N VAL A 57 2.23 -11.44 11.32
CA VAL A 57 2.44 -9.98 11.24
C VAL A 57 3.91 -9.62 11.03
N ALA A 58 4.78 -10.02 11.96
CA ALA A 58 6.19 -9.64 11.94
C ALA A 58 6.92 -9.99 10.63
N PRO A 59 6.66 -11.14 9.96
CA PRO A 59 7.33 -11.46 8.69
C PRO A 59 6.99 -10.56 7.51
N LEU A 60 5.97 -9.70 7.62
CA LEU A 60 5.60 -8.72 6.60
C LEU A 60 6.41 -7.43 6.72
N ASN A 61 7.24 -7.28 7.74
CA ASN A 61 7.92 -6.03 8.08
C ASN A 61 7.00 -4.82 7.95
N PRO A 62 5.88 -4.78 8.71
CA PRO A 62 4.87 -3.75 8.55
C PRO A 62 5.41 -2.38 8.90
N HIS A 63 4.95 -1.35 8.16
CA HIS A 63 5.35 0.02 8.36
C HIS A 63 4.34 0.79 9.23
N VAL A 64 3.09 0.93 8.78
CA VAL A 64 2.06 1.70 9.50
C VAL A 64 0.74 0.96 9.53
N PHE A 65 0.14 0.82 10.71
CA PHE A 65 -1.27 0.45 10.86
C PHE A 65 -2.10 1.68 11.22
N ASN A 66 -3.29 1.78 10.64
CA ASN A 66 -4.25 2.84 10.97
C ASN A 66 -5.34 2.28 11.89
N ASN A 67 -5.48 2.88 13.05
CA ASN A 67 -6.35 2.38 14.11
C ASN A 67 -7.12 3.51 14.82
N PRO A 68 -8.33 3.21 15.35
CA PRO A 68 -9.07 4.18 16.14
C PRO A 68 -8.29 4.57 17.39
N ALA A 69 -8.41 5.83 17.79
CA ALA A 69 -7.78 6.29 19.03
C ALA A 69 -8.17 5.42 20.23
N ARG A 70 -9.44 5.06 20.32
CA ARG A 70 -9.97 4.13 21.31
C ARG A 70 -10.92 3.13 20.67
N GLY A 71 -10.76 1.85 20.95
CA GLY A 71 -11.73 0.81 20.63
C GLY A 71 -12.70 0.60 21.79
N SER A 72 -13.99 0.84 21.60
CA SER A 72 -15.00 0.49 22.57
C SER A 72 -16.41 0.39 21.96
N ASN A 73 -17.31 -0.29 22.67
CA ASN A 73 -18.71 -0.37 22.27
C ASN A 73 -19.35 1.03 22.20
N GLY A 74 -20.08 1.28 21.13
CA GLY A 74 -20.72 2.57 20.85
C GLY A 74 -19.89 3.52 20.00
N HIS A 75 -18.60 3.25 19.79
CA HIS A 75 -17.76 3.93 18.82
C HIS A 75 -18.05 3.44 17.38
N GLN A 76 -17.69 4.23 16.40
CA GLN A 76 -17.78 3.83 15.00
C GLN A 76 -16.96 2.57 14.75
N GLN A 77 -15.77 2.49 15.35
CA GLN A 77 -14.91 1.34 15.31
C GLN A 77 -14.71 0.80 16.72
N PRO A 78 -15.34 -0.34 17.10
CA PRO A 78 -15.30 -0.85 18.46
C PRO A 78 -14.02 -1.62 18.81
N PHE A 79 -13.19 -1.96 17.82
CA PHE A 79 -11.96 -2.74 17.96
C PHE A 79 -10.75 -1.99 17.43
N GLY A 80 -9.56 -2.41 17.83
CA GLY A 80 -8.30 -1.90 17.31
C GLY A 80 -7.80 -0.66 18.03
N ASP A 81 -8.07 -0.53 19.34
CA ASP A 81 -7.53 0.54 20.19
C ASP A 81 -6.04 0.80 19.89
N ALA A 82 -5.72 2.04 19.50
CA ALA A 82 -4.40 2.40 19.03
C ALA A 82 -3.28 2.11 20.05
N ILE A 83 -3.55 2.31 21.36
CA ILE A 83 -2.56 2.04 22.41
C ILE A 83 -2.31 0.53 22.50
N LYS A 84 -3.35 -0.29 22.46
CA LYS A 84 -3.24 -1.76 22.50
C LYS A 84 -2.54 -2.32 21.26
N VAL A 85 -2.82 -1.74 20.09
CA VAL A 85 -2.12 -2.13 18.86
C VAL A 85 -0.66 -1.72 18.91
N ALA A 86 -0.35 -0.52 19.39
CA ALA A 86 1.03 -0.06 19.55
C ALA A 86 1.83 -0.94 20.53
N GLU A 87 1.22 -1.41 21.65
CA GLU A 87 1.82 -2.39 22.55
C GLU A 87 2.25 -3.67 21.81
N ARG A 88 1.40 -4.18 20.90
CA ARG A 88 1.72 -5.37 20.10
C ARG A 88 2.84 -5.13 19.10
N LEU A 89 2.89 -3.94 18.52
CA LEU A 89 3.88 -3.57 17.50
C LEU A 89 5.29 -3.36 18.06
N VAL A 90 5.46 -3.26 19.39
CA VAL A 90 6.80 -3.26 20.01
C VAL A 90 7.64 -4.48 19.59
N ALA A 91 6.97 -5.61 19.29
CA ALA A 91 7.63 -6.82 18.76
C ALA A 91 8.07 -6.73 17.29
N SER A 92 7.76 -5.63 16.58
CA SER A 92 8.15 -5.38 15.19
C SER A 92 8.82 -4.00 15.08
N PRO A 93 10.11 -3.89 15.35
CA PRO A 93 10.84 -2.62 15.29
C PRO A 93 10.69 -1.93 13.93
N GLY A 94 10.42 -0.63 13.93
CA GLY A 94 10.14 0.16 12.73
C GLY A 94 8.66 0.27 12.37
N SER A 95 7.78 -0.54 12.98
CA SER A 95 6.34 -0.44 12.79
C SER A 95 5.72 0.61 13.71
N SER A 96 4.71 1.32 13.22
CA SER A 96 4.03 2.39 13.97
C SER A 96 2.52 2.41 13.77
N VAL A 97 1.82 3.18 14.60
CA VAL A 97 0.38 3.37 14.54
C VAL A 97 0.05 4.80 14.12
N SER A 98 -0.75 4.94 13.06
CA SER A 98 -1.53 6.14 12.74
C SER A 98 -2.83 6.12 13.54
N ILE A 99 -3.10 7.19 14.26
CA ILE A 99 -4.21 7.28 15.21
C ILE A 99 -5.36 8.04 14.56
N ARG A 100 -6.45 7.35 14.21
CA ARG A 100 -7.66 8.00 13.68
C ARG A 100 -8.54 8.47 14.83
N LEU A 101 -8.51 9.78 15.11
CA LEU A 101 -9.24 10.38 16.23
C LEU A 101 -10.76 10.29 16.04
N ALA A 102 -11.26 10.52 14.83
CA ALA A 102 -12.70 10.55 14.55
C ALA A 102 -13.43 9.24 14.91
N ASP A 103 -12.74 8.10 14.87
CA ASP A 103 -13.35 6.78 15.10
C ASP A 103 -13.81 6.53 16.52
N ILE A 104 -13.43 7.39 17.49
CA ILE A 104 -14.01 7.36 18.84
C ILE A 104 -15.47 7.83 18.87
N LEU A 105 -15.93 8.50 17.82
CA LEU A 105 -17.29 8.99 17.74
C LEU A 105 -18.24 7.89 17.27
N PRO A 106 -19.51 7.93 17.67
CA PRO A 106 -20.50 6.97 17.21
C PRO A 106 -20.99 7.28 15.80
N GLY A 107 -21.32 6.20 15.07
CA GLY A 107 -22.01 6.24 13.78
C GLY A 107 -21.11 6.53 12.59
N TRP A 108 -21.71 6.34 11.41
CA TRP A 108 -21.15 6.69 10.12
C TRP A 108 -22.27 7.31 9.26
N PRO A 109 -22.15 8.56 8.80
CA PRO A 109 -21.09 9.51 9.17
C PRO A 109 -21.10 9.83 10.68
N TYR A 110 -19.96 10.28 11.20
CA TYR A 110 -19.76 10.51 12.63
C TYR A 110 -20.77 11.51 13.22
N ARG A 111 -21.25 11.21 14.44
CA ARG A 111 -22.05 12.15 15.22
C ARG A 111 -21.15 13.08 16.01
N PHE A 112 -20.89 14.25 15.45
CA PHE A 112 -20.02 15.25 16.07
C PHE A 112 -20.63 15.79 17.38
N PRO A 113 -19.92 15.73 18.52
CA PRO A 113 -20.46 16.07 19.82
C PRO A 113 -20.41 17.56 20.16
N GLY A 114 -20.03 18.42 19.20
CA GLY A 114 -19.64 19.80 19.40
C GLY A 114 -18.18 19.96 19.79
N LEU A 115 -17.66 21.17 19.53
CA LEU A 115 -16.21 21.43 19.57
C LEU A 115 -15.59 21.22 20.94
N ASP A 116 -16.20 21.74 22.01
CA ASP A 116 -15.63 21.64 23.36
C ASP A 116 -15.51 20.18 23.82
N ASN A 117 -16.55 19.37 23.59
CA ASN A 117 -16.55 17.96 23.92
C ASN A 117 -15.49 17.20 23.09
N TRP A 118 -15.38 17.52 21.79
CA TRP A 118 -14.36 16.95 20.93
C TRP A 118 -12.95 17.27 21.42
N LEU A 119 -12.64 18.54 21.69
CA LEU A 119 -11.31 18.95 22.15
C LEU A 119 -10.96 18.36 23.51
N ASN A 120 -11.93 18.17 24.38
CA ASN A 120 -11.73 17.49 25.66
C ASN A 120 -11.40 16.00 25.47
N GLU A 121 -12.08 15.32 24.53
CA GLU A 121 -11.78 13.92 24.20
C GLU A 121 -10.38 13.78 23.60
N VAL A 122 -9.99 14.66 22.68
CA VAL A 122 -8.64 14.69 22.10
C VAL A 122 -7.57 14.88 23.20
N LYS A 123 -7.77 15.82 24.14
CA LYS A 123 -6.85 16.02 25.27
C LYS A 123 -6.76 14.80 26.18
N SER A 124 -7.91 14.17 26.45
CA SER A 124 -7.98 12.94 27.24
C SER A 124 -7.18 11.82 26.60
N PHE A 125 -7.35 11.61 25.28
CA PHE A 125 -6.61 10.59 24.56
C PHE A 125 -5.09 10.88 24.52
N ILE A 126 -4.68 12.13 24.28
CA ILE A 126 -3.26 12.53 24.31
C ILE A 126 -2.64 12.21 25.69
N ASN A 127 -3.39 12.43 26.75
CA ASN A 127 -2.93 12.11 28.10
C ASN A 127 -2.75 10.60 28.31
N ASP A 128 -3.70 9.77 27.86
CA ASP A 128 -3.58 8.31 27.94
C ASP A 128 -2.41 7.79 27.12
N LYS A 129 -2.23 8.33 25.88
CA LYS A 129 -1.09 8.01 25.03
C LYS A 129 0.24 8.31 25.73
N LYS A 130 0.37 9.46 26.39
CA LYS A 130 1.57 9.80 27.16
C LYS A 130 1.81 8.83 28.33
N HIS A 131 0.77 8.45 29.03
CA HIS A 131 0.87 7.50 30.15
C HIS A 131 1.21 6.08 29.71
N SER A 132 0.96 5.72 28.45
CA SER A 132 1.34 4.41 27.91
C SER A 132 2.87 4.21 27.83
N GLY A 133 3.64 5.31 27.74
CA GLY A 133 5.08 5.27 27.56
C GLY A 133 5.55 4.74 26.21
N LEU A 134 4.64 4.44 25.28
CA LEU A 134 4.95 3.95 23.94
C LEU A 134 5.45 5.09 23.04
N THR A 135 6.30 4.74 22.06
CA THR A 135 6.95 5.71 21.16
C THR A 135 6.73 5.40 19.68
N ASN A 136 6.13 4.27 19.36
CA ASN A 136 5.93 3.80 18.00
C ASN A 136 4.65 4.40 17.36
N TRP A 137 4.60 5.72 17.29
CA TRP A 137 3.51 6.50 16.72
C TRP A 137 3.89 7.11 15.38
N TYR A 138 2.97 6.97 14.40
CA TYR A 138 3.14 7.60 13.10
C TYR A 138 2.58 9.03 13.08
N GLY A 139 1.43 9.26 13.73
CA GLY A 139 0.80 10.56 13.88
C GLY A 139 -0.69 10.48 14.20
N TYR A 140 -1.32 11.67 14.25
CA TYR A 140 -2.76 11.83 14.47
C TYR A 140 -3.49 12.16 13.17
N GLU A 141 -4.46 11.37 12.77
CA GLU A 141 -5.47 11.72 11.79
C GLU A 141 -6.63 12.39 12.51
N ILE A 142 -6.84 13.71 12.26
CA ILE A 142 -7.87 14.47 12.99
C ILE A 142 -9.26 13.99 12.63
N TRP A 143 -9.54 13.76 11.34
CA TRP A 143 -10.85 13.35 10.85
C TRP A 143 -10.71 12.35 9.71
N ASN A 144 -11.82 11.70 9.34
CA ASN A 144 -11.86 10.79 8.20
C ASN A 144 -12.94 11.23 7.21
N GLU A 145 -12.56 11.35 5.92
CA GLU A 145 -13.42 11.73 4.80
C GLU A 145 -14.26 12.98 5.05
N PRO A 146 -13.66 14.10 5.45
CA PRO A 146 -14.44 15.30 5.79
C PRO A 146 -15.27 15.84 4.64
N ASP A 147 -14.93 15.51 3.42
CA ASP A 147 -15.65 15.86 2.19
C ASP A 147 -17.03 15.20 2.10
N GLY A 148 -17.25 14.08 2.80
CA GLY A 148 -18.52 13.36 2.87
C GLY A 148 -19.12 13.25 4.27
N THR A 149 -18.28 13.30 5.31
CA THR A 149 -18.70 12.97 6.69
C THR A 149 -18.75 14.17 7.63
N TRP A 150 -18.10 15.29 7.28
CA TRP A 150 -18.10 16.47 8.15
C TRP A 150 -19.47 17.13 8.19
N LYS A 151 -20.07 17.17 9.39
CA LYS A 151 -21.30 17.89 9.67
C LYS A 151 -21.26 18.44 11.09
N ASP A 152 -21.37 19.75 11.22
CA ASP A 152 -21.61 20.40 12.51
C ASP A 152 -22.99 21.08 12.49
N PRO A 153 -23.89 20.76 13.44
CA PRO A 153 -25.20 21.39 13.54
C PRO A 153 -25.15 22.91 13.74
N ASN A 154 -24.07 23.43 14.30
CA ASN A 154 -23.87 24.85 14.58
C ASN A 154 -23.14 25.59 13.43
N GLY A 155 -22.83 24.88 12.33
CA GLY A 155 -22.23 25.46 11.14
C GLY A 155 -20.74 25.73 11.20
N LEU A 156 -19.98 25.06 12.13
CA LEU A 156 -18.54 25.16 12.16
C LEU A 156 -17.93 24.59 10.87
N ASN A 157 -17.14 25.38 10.18
CA ASN A 157 -16.42 24.99 8.99
C ASN A 157 -15.30 24.00 9.32
N PHE A 158 -15.05 23.00 8.44
CA PHE A 158 -14.02 21.98 8.66
C PHE A 158 -12.62 22.58 8.85
N ASN A 159 -12.26 23.60 8.09
CA ASN A 159 -10.92 24.20 8.21
C ASN A 159 -10.72 24.88 9.57
N LEU A 160 -11.76 25.52 10.13
CA LEU A 160 -11.70 26.09 11.48
C LEU A 160 -11.67 25.00 12.55
N PHE A 161 -12.43 23.92 12.40
CA PHE A 161 -12.34 22.73 13.24
C PHE A 161 -10.95 22.12 13.22
N TRP A 162 -10.37 21.94 12.01
CA TRP A 162 -8.99 21.48 11.84
C TRP A 162 -8.01 22.34 12.63
N LYS A 163 -8.06 23.67 12.43
CA LYS A 163 -7.15 24.60 13.12
C LYS A 163 -7.23 24.46 14.64
N GLN A 164 -8.43 24.42 15.22
CA GLN A 164 -8.60 24.33 16.66
C GLN A 164 -8.14 23.00 17.22
N THR A 165 -8.38 21.90 16.48
CA THR A 165 -7.87 20.57 16.89
C THR A 165 -6.35 20.50 16.74
N TYR A 166 -5.80 21.02 15.64
CA TYR A 166 -4.36 21.12 15.40
C TYR A 166 -3.67 21.85 16.56
N ASP A 167 -4.18 23.01 16.95
CA ASP A 167 -3.59 23.81 18.03
C ASP A 167 -3.61 23.05 19.36
N VAL A 168 -4.71 22.38 19.70
CA VAL A 168 -4.80 21.56 20.91
C VAL A 168 -3.81 20.41 20.90
N ILE A 169 -3.64 19.73 19.76
CA ILE A 169 -2.64 18.66 19.64
C ILE A 169 -1.24 19.22 19.85
N LYS A 170 -0.87 20.28 19.12
CA LYS A 170 0.49 20.86 19.19
C LYS A 170 0.80 21.49 20.54
N GLN A 171 -0.19 22.04 21.25
CA GLN A 171 -0.01 22.53 22.62
C GLN A 171 0.26 21.41 23.63
N ASN A 172 -0.39 20.26 23.44
CA ASN A 172 -0.27 19.14 24.37
C ASN A 172 0.78 18.10 23.93
N ASN A 173 1.10 18.00 22.65
CA ASN A 173 2.04 17.04 22.10
C ASN A 173 2.78 17.64 20.87
N PRO A 174 3.70 18.59 21.08
CA PRO A 174 4.27 19.43 20.00
C PRO A 174 5.06 18.63 18.94
N ASP A 175 5.70 17.54 19.33
CA ASP A 175 6.60 16.77 18.46
C ASP A 175 5.85 15.76 17.58
N GLU A 176 4.58 15.50 17.89
CA GLU A 176 3.81 14.53 17.12
C GLU A 176 3.31 15.08 15.78
N LYS A 177 3.32 14.21 14.79
CA LYS A 177 2.85 14.54 13.44
C LYS A 177 1.33 14.59 13.39
N ILE A 178 0.81 15.49 12.58
CA ILE A 178 -0.62 15.62 12.29
C ILE A 178 -0.85 15.32 10.81
N ILE A 179 -1.78 14.41 10.53
CA ILE A 179 -2.06 13.81 9.22
C ILE A 179 -3.43 14.29 8.74
N GLY A 180 -3.51 14.73 7.51
CA GLY A 180 -4.79 15.12 6.93
C GLY A 180 -4.68 15.84 5.58
N PRO A 181 -5.83 16.19 5.00
CA PRO A 181 -7.20 16.16 5.56
C PRO A 181 -7.89 14.80 5.53
N CYS A 182 -7.31 13.75 4.94
CA CYS A 182 -7.87 12.41 4.76
C CYS A 182 -9.18 12.43 3.95
N TYR A 183 -9.16 13.10 2.78
CA TYR A 183 -10.29 13.11 1.86
C TYR A 183 -10.55 11.72 1.28
N SER A 184 -11.82 11.42 0.97
CA SER A 184 -12.26 10.12 0.44
C SER A 184 -11.68 9.76 -0.94
N TRP A 185 -11.10 10.72 -1.63
CA TRP A 185 -10.33 10.56 -2.87
C TRP A 185 -9.52 11.83 -3.17
N TYR A 186 -8.62 11.77 -4.15
CA TYR A 186 -7.84 12.94 -4.58
C TYR A 186 -8.75 14.02 -5.17
N GLN A 187 -8.84 15.17 -4.53
CA GLN A 187 -9.67 16.31 -4.93
C GLN A 187 -8.83 17.57 -4.94
N GLU A 188 -8.21 17.88 -6.08
CA GLU A 188 -7.24 18.96 -6.20
C GLU A 188 -7.76 20.30 -5.67
N ASN A 189 -8.99 20.70 -6.06
CA ASN A 189 -9.55 21.98 -5.62
C ASN A 189 -9.79 22.04 -4.11
N LYS A 190 -10.27 20.96 -3.50
CA LYS A 190 -10.47 20.91 -2.04
C LYS A 190 -9.12 20.88 -1.30
N LEU A 191 -8.13 20.13 -1.81
CA LEU A 191 -6.79 20.16 -1.27
C LEU A 191 -6.16 21.54 -1.37
N LYS A 192 -6.34 22.25 -2.50
CA LYS A 192 -5.89 23.62 -2.69
C LYS A 192 -6.49 24.57 -1.66
N ASP A 193 -7.81 24.51 -1.46
CA ASP A 193 -8.49 25.35 -0.49
C ASP A 193 -8.03 25.06 0.94
N PHE A 194 -7.94 23.78 1.31
CA PHE A 194 -7.46 23.36 2.61
C PHE A 194 -6.01 23.77 2.87
N LEU A 195 -5.08 23.52 1.94
CA LEU A 195 -3.67 23.86 2.09
C LEU A 195 -3.45 25.38 2.09
N THR A 196 -4.22 26.14 1.32
CA THR A 196 -4.18 27.61 1.35
C THR A 196 -4.60 28.14 2.72
N PHE A 197 -5.69 27.61 3.27
CA PHE A 197 -6.16 28.00 4.61
C PHE A 197 -5.12 27.60 5.68
N THR A 198 -4.66 26.37 5.68
CA THR A 198 -3.76 25.84 6.72
C THR A 198 -2.39 26.51 6.69
N LYS A 199 -1.86 26.84 5.50
CA LYS A 199 -0.67 27.67 5.34
C LYS A 199 -0.83 29.04 5.96
N SER A 200 -1.93 29.72 5.65
CA SER A 200 -2.21 31.09 6.13
C SER A 200 -2.46 31.17 7.64
N ASN A 201 -2.83 30.05 8.25
CA ASN A 201 -3.14 29.95 9.67
C ASN A 201 -2.11 29.19 10.50
N ASN A 202 -0.92 28.89 9.94
CA ASN A 202 0.16 28.14 10.60
C ASN A 202 -0.29 26.78 11.17
N CYS A 203 -1.08 26.05 10.42
CA CYS A 203 -1.57 24.73 10.80
C CYS A 203 -1.55 23.73 9.62
N LEU A 204 -0.51 23.82 8.77
CA LEU A 204 -0.24 22.83 7.74
C LEU A 204 -0.16 21.43 8.36
N PRO A 205 -0.71 20.40 7.72
CA PRO A 205 -0.43 19.02 8.16
C PRO A 205 1.07 18.72 8.05
N ASP A 206 1.56 17.86 8.91
CA ASP A 206 2.92 17.33 8.79
C ASP A 206 3.00 16.24 7.70
N ILE A 207 1.88 15.57 7.44
CA ILE A 207 1.70 14.55 6.40
C ILE A 207 0.37 14.82 5.70
N VAL A 208 0.39 14.97 4.38
CA VAL A 208 -0.85 15.08 3.61
C VAL A 208 -1.46 13.68 3.39
N CYS A 209 -2.79 13.61 3.39
CA CYS A 209 -3.49 12.33 3.26
C CYS A 209 -4.76 12.43 2.43
N TRP A 210 -4.99 11.42 1.59
CA TRP A 210 -6.26 11.12 0.90
C TRP A 210 -6.36 9.61 0.64
N HIS A 211 -7.52 9.14 0.17
CA HIS A 211 -7.78 7.75 -0.16
C HIS A 211 -7.65 7.48 -1.67
N GLU A 212 -7.27 6.25 -2.03
CA GLU A 212 -7.23 5.73 -3.40
C GLU A 212 -8.08 4.45 -3.48
N LEU A 213 -9.41 4.65 -3.48
CA LEU A 213 -10.41 3.57 -3.43
C LEU A 213 -11.06 3.27 -4.79
N SER A 214 -10.68 4.02 -5.83
CA SER A 214 -11.23 3.85 -7.18
C SER A 214 -10.37 2.94 -8.08
N GLY A 215 -9.37 2.28 -7.52
CA GLY A 215 -8.45 1.43 -8.25
C GLY A 215 -7.18 2.15 -8.71
N ILE A 216 -6.45 1.51 -9.61
CA ILE A 216 -5.07 1.88 -9.98
C ILE A 216 -5.03 2.90 -11.12
N ASP A 217 -6.05 2.90 -11.99
CA ASP A 217 -6.11 3.80 -13.14
C ASP A 217 -6.09 5.26 -12.72
N GLY A 218 -5.21 6.03 -13.32
CA GLY A 218 -5.08 7.47 -13.05
C GLY A 218 -4.35 7.84 -11.76
N MET A 219 -4.10 6.89 -10.84
CA MET A 219 -3.52 7.17 -9.53
C MET A 219 -2.17 7.90 -9.59
N SER A 220 -1.31 7.55 -10.54
CA SER A 220 -0.03 8.24 -10.75
C SER A 220 -0.18 9.72 -11.10
N SER A 221 -1.28 10.11 -11.77
CA SER A 221 -1.57 11.52 -12.06
C SER A 221 -1.93 12.29 -10.79
N HIS A 222 -2.57 11.67 -9.80
CA HIS A 222 -2.87 12.30 -8.52
C HIS A 222 -1.59 12.72 -7.79
N PHE A 223 -0.61 11.84 -7.73
CA PHE A 223 0.68 12.15 -7.09
C PHE A 223 1.43 13.29 -7.80
N ARG A 224 1.46 13.28 -9.13
CA ARG A 224 2.08 14.37 -9.92
C ARG A 224 1.34 15.69 -9.72
N SER A 225 0.02 15.71 -9.86
CA SER A 225 -0.79 16.92 -9.66
C SER A 225 -0.64 17.48 -8.25
N TYR A 226 -0.58 16.61 -7.23
CA TYR A 226 -0.34 17.06 -5.86
C TYR A 226 1.02 17.74 -5.71
N ARG A 227 2.11 17.20 -6.27
CA ARG A 227 3.43 17.83 -6.22
C ARG A 227 3.47 19.18 -6.95
N GLU A 228 2.74 19.32 -8.05
CA GLU A 228 2.58 20.60 -8.74
C GLU A 228 1.75 21.59 -7.90
N LEU A 229 0.73 21.12 -7.21
CA LEU A 229 -0.08 21.93 -6.30
C LEU A 229 0.77 22.49 -5.15
N GLU A 230 1.56 21.65 -4.44
CA GLU A 230 2.50 22.09 -3.39
C GLU A 230 3.40 23.22 -3.88
N LYS A 231 4.04 23.00 -5.04
CA LYS A 231 4.92 23.98 -5.67
C LYS A 231 4.18 25.28 -6.00
N SER A 232 2.97 25.20 -6.54
CA SER A 232 2.15 26.38 -6.87
C SER A 232 1.73 27.20 -5.65
N LEU A 233 1.55 26.54 -4.52
CA LEU A 233 1.21 27.17 -3.24
C LEU A 233 2.46 27.64 -2.47
N GLY A 234 3.66 27.29 -2.92
CA GLY A 234 4.92 27.61 -2.23
C GLY A 234 4.97 26.99 -0.83
N ILE A 235 4.48 25.77 -0.66
CA ILE A 235 4.65 24.95 0.54
C ILE A 235 5.78 23.94 0.34
N PRO A 236 6.45 23.48 1.42
CA PRO A 236 7.46 22.44 1.29
C PRO A 236 6.83 21.14 0.79
N GLU A 237 7.66 20.26 0.23
CA GLU A 237 7.24 18.91 -0.13
C GLU A 237 6.86 18.14 1.14
N LEU A 238 5.57 17.83 1.31
CA LEU A 238 5.05 17.09 2.45
C LEU A 238 5.09 15.58 2.17
N PRO A 239 5.38 14.73 3.17
CA PRO A 239 5.13 13.31 3.06
C PRO A 239 3.67 13.03 2.68
N ILE A 240 3.43 12.01 1.85
CA ILE A 240 2.09 11.58 1.45
C ILE A 240 1.74 10.27 2.14
N SER A 241 0.60 10.22 2.79
CA SER A 241 -0.02 9.00 3.32
C SER A 241 -1.28 8.67 2.50
N ILE A 242 -1.38 7.42 2.04
CA ILE A 242 -2.59 6.86 1.45
C ILE A 242 -3.17 5.88 2.46
N ASN A 243 -3.89 6.40 3.44
CA ASN A 243 -4.34 5.63 4.60
C ASN A 243 -5.52 4.68 4.31
N GLU A 244 -6.04 4.70 3.08
CA GLU A 244 -6.97 3.71 2.55
C GLU A 244 -6.73 3.54 1.05
N TYR A 245 -6.38 2.33 0.61
CA TYR A 245 -6.36 2.00 -0.80
C TYR A 245 -6.92 0.60 -1.05
N CYS A 246 -7.55 0.43 -2.20
CA CYS A 246 -7.97 -0.86 -2.71
C CYS A 246 -8.21 -0.79 -4.22
N ASP A 247 -8.39 -1.96 -4.84
CA ASP A 247 -8.89 -2.02 -6.20
C ASP A 247 -10.32 -1.44 -6.27
N ALA A 248 -10.76 -0.99 -7.45
CA ALA A 248 -12.09 -0.43 -7.68
C ALA A 248 -13.23 -1.39 -7.25
N GLU A 249 -12.95 -2.68 -7.27
CA GLU A 249 -13.80 -3.71 -6.68
C GLU A 249 -13.22 -4.14 -5.32
N HIS A 250 -13.82 -3.71 -4.23
CA HIS A 250 -13.37 -4.05 -2.87
C HIS A 250 -13.25 -5.56 -2.60
N SER A 251 -13.91 -6.41 -3.40
CA SER A 251 -13.74 -7.87 -3.33
C SER A 251 -12.33 -8.34 -3.70
N LEU A 252 -11.54 -7.50 -4.37
CA LEU A 252 -10.17 -7.78 -4.80
C LEU A 252 -9.10 -7.28 -3.81
N GLU A 253 -9.50 -6.82 -2.63
CA GLU A 253 -8.55 -6.41 -1.58
C GLU A 253 -7.60 -7.55 -1.25
N GLY A 254 -6.30 -7.24 -1.22
CA GLY A 254 -5.26 -8.25 -0.98
C GLY A 254 -4.97 -9.19 -2.15
N GLN A 255 -5.63 -9.02 -3.31
CA GLN A 255 -5.28 -9.77 -4.52
C GLN A 255 -3.81 -9.48 -4.91
N PRO A 256 -2.96 -10.51 -5.07
CA PRO A 256 -1.53 -10.32 -5.32
C PRO A 256 -1.22 -9.52 -6.57
N GLY A 257 -1.92 -9.79 -7.68
CA GLY A 257 -1.72 -9.09 -8.94
C GLY A 257 -2.04 -7.59 -8.84
N SER A 258 -3.11 -7.23 -8.13
CA SER A 258 -3.48 -5.83 -7.86
C SER A 258 -2.48 -5.18 -6.89
N SER A 259 -2.19 -5.86 -5.78
CA SER A 259 -1.29 -5.33 -4.73
C SER A 259 0.11 -5.00 -5.25
N ALA A 260 0.69 -5.86 -6.12
CA ALA A 260 2.00 -5.59 -6.71
C ALA A 260 2.02 -4.29 -7.53
N ARG A 261 0.93 -4.00 -8.24
CA ARG A 261 0.78 -2.77 -9.04
C ARG A 261 0.64 -1.52 -8.16
N PHE A 262 -0.10 -1.59 -7.06
CA PHE A 262 -0.17 -0.52 -6.06
C PHE A 262 1.21 -0.25 -5.44
N ILE A 263 1.88 -1.29 -4.96
CA ILE A 263 3.22 -1.18 -4.36
C ILE A 263 4.20 -0.54 -5.35
N GLY A 264 4.17 -0.95 -6.63
CA GLY A 264 5.01 -0.37 -7.69
C GLY A 264 4.85 1.15 -7.81
N LYS A 265 3.60 1.64 -7.78
CA LYS A 265 3.33 3.08 -7.84
C LYS A 265 3.73 3.80 -6.54
N PHE A 266 3.39 3.24 -5.39
CA PHE A 266 3.74 3.86 -4.10
C PHE A 266 5.27 4.01 -3.93
N GLU A 267 6.04 3.01 -4.30
CA GLU A 267 7.50 3.09 -4.23
C GLU A 267 8.06 4.09 -5.25
N ARG A 268 7.59 4.07 -6.49
CA ARG A 268 8.04 4.99 -7.56
C ARG A 268 7.77 6.45 -7.22
N TYR A 269 6.63 6.76 -6.60
CA TYR A 269 6.27 8.12 -6.17
C TYR A 269 6.70 8.44 -4.73
N LYS A 270 7.48 7.57 -4.08
CA LYS A 270 8.01 7.75 -2.73
C LYS A 270 6.93 8.08 -1.69
N ILE A 271 5.78 7.41 -1.80
CA ILE A 271 4.72 7.53 -0.80
C ILE A 271 5.29 7.13 0.57
N ASP A 272 4.98 7.91 1.60
CA ASP A 272 5.55 7.70 2.93
C ASP A 272 4.91 6.51 3.63
N SER A 273 3.58 6.38 3.51
CA SER A 273 2.83 5.21 4.01
C SER A 273 1.58 4.94 3.17
N ALA A 274 1.22 3.67 3.02
CA ALA A 274 -0.04 3.28 2.41
C ALA A 274 -0.63 2.07 3.15
N MET A 275 -1.94 2.13 3.45
CA MET A 275 -2.65 1.12 4.21
C MET A 275 -3.72 0.49 3.32
N ILE A 276 -3.61 -0.84 3.15
CA ILE A 276 -4.66 -1.59 2.48
C ILE A 276 -5.94 -1.56 3.31
N THR A 277 -7.08 -1.39 2.65
CA THR A 277 -8.37 -1.39 3.34
C THR A 277 -8.78 -2.78 3.83
N TRP A 278 -9.83 -2.81 4.68
CA TRP A 278 -10.43 -4.05 5.18
C TRP A 278 -11.91 -4.18 4.75
N TRP A 279 -12.35 -3.32 3.88
CA TRP A 279 -13.71 -2.86 3.62
C TRP A 279 -14.81 -3.92 3.64
N PHE A 280 -14.62 -5.07 3.05
CA PHE A 280 -15.62 -6.14 3.03
C PHE A 280 -15.16 -7.40 3.78
N VAL A 281 -14.25 -7.24 4.70
CA VAL A 281 -13.85 -8.33 5.58
C VAL A 281 -14.84 -8.41 6.73
N PRO A 282 -15.40 -9.59 7.06
CA PRO A 282 -16.42 -9.75 8.11
C PRO A 282 -15.96 -9.28 9.49
N LEU A 283 -14.65 -9.34 9.76
CA LEU A 283 -14.03 -8.98 11.03
C LEU A 283 -12.73 -8.21 10.81
N PRO A 284 -12.44 -7.16 11.61
CA PRO A 284 -11.13 -6.54 11.64
C PRO A 284 -10.06 -7.52 12.15
N GLY A 285 -8.78 -7.19 11.95
CA GLY A 285 -7.67 -8.05 12.40
C GLY A 285 -7.24 -9.12 11.40
N ARG A 286 -7.57 -8.95 10.09
CA ARG A 286 -7.15 -9.85 9.00
C ARG A 286 -6.10 -9.21 8.07
N LEU A 287 -5.38 -8.19 8.55
CA LEU A 287 -4.31 -7.49 7.81
C LEU A 287 -4.77 -6.94 6.45
N GLY A 288 -6.00 -6.38 6.38
CA GLY A 288 -6.53 -5.84 5.12
C GLY A 288 -6.74 -6.93 4.06
N SER A 289 -7.35 -8.05 4.41
CA SER A 289 -7.61 -9.21 3.54
C SER A 289 -6.34 -9.98 3.09
N LEU A 290 -5.21 -9.81 3.77
CA LEU A 290 -4.04 -10.67 3.54
C LEU A 290 -4.19 -12.05 4.19
N LEU A 291 -5.01 -12.16 5.23
CA LEU A 291 -5.34 -13.42 5.88
C LEU A 291 -6.70 -13.93 5.42
N ALA A 292 -6.80 -15.20 5.11
CA ALA A 292 -8.03 -15.89 4.75
C ALA A 292 -8.96 -16.12 5.97
N SER A 293 -8.37 -16.21 7.16
CA SER A 293 -9.06 -16.30 8.45
C SER A 293 -8.20 -15.63 9.54
N ASP A 294 -8.60 -15.70 10.80
CA ASP A 294 -7.83 -15.16 11.94
C ASP A 294 -6.46 -15.83 12.12
N THR A 295 -6.24 -17.00 11.52
CA THR A 295 -5.06 -17.87 11.72
C THR A 295 -4.39 -18.32 10.44
N GLU A 296 -5.03 -18.13 9.28
CA GLU A 296 -4.58 -18.72 8.01
C GLU A 296 -4.24 -17.65 6.98
N LYS A 297 -3.16 -17.87 6.25
CA LYS A 297 -2.65 -16.98 5.24
C LYS A 297 -3.47 -17.06 3.95
N GLY A 298 -3.85 -15.92 3.40
CA GLY A 298 -4.32 -15.79 2.03
C GLY A 298 -3.16 -15.59 1.05
N ALA A 299 -3.46 -15.56 -0.25
CA ALA A 299 -2.45 -15.36 -1.28
C ALA A 299 -1.75 -14.00 -1.17
N GLY A 300 -2.49 -12.94 -0.79
CA GLY A 300 -1.92 -11.61 -0.57
C GLY A 300 -0.82 -11.59 0.47
N TRP A 301 -0.93 -12.40 1.52
CA TRP A 301 0.08 -12.48 2.56
C TRP A 301 1.46 -12.85 1.98
N PHE A 302 1.51 -13.76 1.01
CA PHE A 302 2.78 -14.19 0.40
C PHE A 302 3.38 -13.12 -0.50
N LEU A 303 2.56 -12.33 -1.22
CA LEU A 303 3.08 -11.19 -1.96
C LEU A 303 3.69 -10.14 -1.03
N TYR A 304 2.97 -9.79 0.05
CA TYR A 304 3.48 -8.82 1.04
C TYR A 304 4.66 -9.38 1.83
N LYS A 305 4.77 -10.69 1.98
CA LYS A 305 5.98 -11.33 2.52
C LYS A 305 7.18 -11.14 1.59
N TRP A 306 7.01 -11.32 0.29
CA TRP A 306 8.07 -11.01 -0.67
C TRP A 306 8.48 -9.53 -0.64
N TYR A 307 7.51 -8.63 -0.52
CA TYR A 307 7.79 -7.21 -0.35
C TYR A 307 8.47 -6.92 0.99
N GLY A 308 8.02 -7.53 2.07
CA GLY A 308 8.62 -7.42 3.40
C GLY A 308 10.04 -8.01 3.50
N ASP A 309 10.41 -8.92 2.59
CA ASP A 309 11.76 -9.48 2.49
C ASP A 309 12.74 -8.58 1.70
N MET A 310 12.25 -7.55 1.03
CA MET A 310 13.11 -6.61 0.32
C MET A 310 13.97 -5.82 1.30
N THR A 311 15.25 -5.68 0.98
CA THR A 311 16.22 -4.87 1.73
C THR A 311 17.12 -4.08 0.76
N GLY A 312 18.01 -3.26 1.27
CA GLY A 312 18.86 -2.41 0.45
C GLY A 312 18.11 -1.19 -0.11
N ASP A 313 18.19 -0.97 -1.40
CA ASP A 313 17.60 0.19 -2.07
C ASP A 313 16.49 -0.21 -3.04
N MET A 314 15.35 0.47 -2.98
CA MET A 314 14.35 0.44 -4.04
C MET A 314 14.92 1.09 -5.30
N VAL A 315 14.70 0.46 -6.45
CA VAL A 315 15.19 0.95 -7.74
C VAL A 315 14.04 1.25 -8.70
N TYR A 316 14.32 2.11 -9.69
CA TYR A 316 13.29 2.57 -10.61
C TYR A 316 12.81 1.47 -11.55
N VAL A 317 11.49 1.24 -11.55
CA VAL A 317 10.79 0.35 -12.48
C VAL A 317 9.98 1.21 -13.44
N THR A 318 10.18 1.03 -14.74
CA THR A 318 9.39 1.67 -15.79
C THR A 318 8.34 0.68 -16.29
N PRO A 319 7.06 0.85 -15.96
CA PRO A 319 5.99 0.02 -16.51
C PRO A 319 5.66 0.44 -17.96
N PRO A 320 4.92 -0.36 -18.72
CA PRO A 320 4.48 -0.01 -20.09
C PRO A 320 3.67 1.28 -20.14
N ASN A 321 2.87 1.53 -19.12
CA ASN A 321 2.09 2.76 -18.97
C ASN A 321 1.88 3.04 -17.48
N ASP A 322 2.56 4.07 -16.98
CA ASP A 322 2.52 4.44 -15.56
C ASP A 322 1.13 4.91 -15.07
N ASN A 323 0.29 5.41 -15.96
CA ASN A 323 -1.02 5.95 -15.59
C ASN A 323 -2.19 4.98 -15.85
N SER A 324 -1.90 3.71 -16.02
CA SER A 324 -2.91 2.67 -16.27
C SER A 324 -2.90 1.59 -15.18
N ASN A 325 -3.90 0.71 -15.24
CA ASN A 325 -3.98 -0.51 -14.43
C ASN A 325 -3.26 -1.71 -15.06
N LEU A 326 -2.44 -1.50 -16.10
CA LEU A 326 -1.63 -2.54 -16.70
C LEU A 326 -0.56 -3.05 -15.74
N VAL A 327 0.27 -3.98 -16.21
CA VAL A 327 1.36 -4.56 -15.42
C VAL A 327 2.25 -3.49 -14.80
N ASP A 328 2.53 -3.65 -13.51
CA ASP A 328 3.42 -2.78 -12.75
C ASP A 328 4.04 -3.58 -11.58
N GLY A 329 5.07 -3.04 -10.95
CA GLY A 329 5.74 -3.70 -9.85
C GLY A 329 6.84 -2.86 -9.20
N ALA A 330 7.48 -3.44 -8.20
CA ALA A 330 8.53 -2.83 -7.41
C ALA A 330 9.77 -3.71 -7.36
N ALA A 331 10.95 -3.12 -7.45
CA ALA A 331 12.21 -3.83 -7.38
C ALA A 331 13.16 -3.23 -6.36
N CYS A 332 13.96 -4.08 -5.73
CA CYS A 332 15.08 -3.66 -4.89
C CYS A 332 16.39 -4.31 -5.32
N VAL A 333 17.47 -3.65 -4.96
CA VAL A 333 18.85 -4.16 -5.07
C VAL A 333 19.48 -4.08 -3.69
N ASP A 334 19.92 -5.21 -3.18
CA ASP A 334 20.70 -5.27 -1.94
C ASP A 334 22.16 -5.67 -2.24
N SER A 335 23.06 -4.70 -2.12
CA SER A 335 24.48 -4.90 -2.35
C SER A 335 25.21 -5.58 -1.18
N GLN A 336 24.60 -5.63 0.00
CA GLN A 336 25.17 -6.31 1.17
C GLN A 336 24.82 -7.79 1.18
N GLN A 337 23.60 -8.14 0.79
CA GLN A 337 23.13 -9.52 0.68
C GLN A 337 23.28 -10.08 -0.74
N GLU A 338 23.73 -9.26 -1.70
CA GLU A 338 24.03 -9.60 -3.08
C GLU A 338 22.87 -10.24 -3.86
N TYR A 339 21.69 -9.56 -3.82
CA TYR A 339 20.53 -10.01 -4.60
C TYR A 339 19.76 -8.85 -5.24
N ILE A 340 18.91 -9.20 -6.21
CA ILE A 340 17.86 -8.34 -6.78
C ILE A 340 16.54 -9.06 -6.58
N SER A 341 15.52 -8.35 -6.08
CA SER A 341 14.15 -8.87 -5.99
C SER A 341 13.19 -7.94 -6.73
N PHE A 342 12.33 -8.51 -7.56
CA PHE A 342 11.30 -7.78 -8.29
C PHE A 342 9.97 -8.48 -8.11
N ILE A 343 8.99 -7.80 -7.50
CA ILE A 343 7.60 -8.23 -7.45
C ILE A 343 6.79 -7.53 -8.54
N VAL A 344 5.88 -8.26 -9.18
CA VAL A 344 5.12 -7.74 -10.31
C VAL A 344 3.71 -8.31 -10.33
N GLY A 345 2.74 -7.47 -10.69
CA GLY A 345 1.36 -7.84 -10.96
C GLY A 345 1.12 -8.06 -12.45
N GLY A 346 0.44 -9.16 -12.78
CA GLY A 346 0.23 -9.57 -14.14
C GLY A 346 -0.88 -8.82 -14.86
N PRO A 347 -0.77 -8.69 -16.17
CA PRO A 347 -1.88 -8.39 -17.06
C PRO A 347 -2.71 -9.65 -17.33
N ASN A 348 -3.82 -9.46 -18.02
CA ASN A 348 -4.61 -10.57 -18.54
C ASN A 348 -3.81 -11.43 -19.52
N ASP A 349 -3.84 -12.73 -19.33
CA ASP A 349 -3.46 -13.80 -20.25
C ASP A 349 -2.30 -13.47 -21.22
N GLY A 350 -1.07 -13.45 -20.72
CA GLY A 350 0.06 -13.13 -21.55
C GLY A 350 1.41 -13.48 -20.96
N THR A 351 2.42 -12.74 -21.38
CA THR A 351 3.78 -12.83 -20.84
C THR A 351 4.19 -11.49 -20.25
N ILE A 352 5.00 -11.55 -19.18
CA ILE A 352 5.71 -10.40 -18.64
C ILE A 352 7.18 -10.55 -19.01
N ASN A 353 7.75 -9.53 -19.67
CA ASN A 353 9.17 -9.40 -19.91
C ASN A 353 9.75 -8.39 -18.92
N ALA A 354 10.68 -8.82 -18.08
CA ALA A 354 11.43 -7.98 -17.18
C ALA A 354 12.84 -7.75 -17.74
N GLU A 355 13.15 -6.51 -18.11
CA GLU A 355 14.45 -6.09 -18.63
C GLU A 355 15.23 -5.38 -17.54
N PHE A 356 16.21 -6.07 -16.95
CA PHE A 356 17.12 -5.51 -15.98
C PHE A 356 18.29 -4.85 -16.68
N LYS A 357 18.54 -3.57 -16.34
CA LYS A 357 19.65 -2.75 -16.83
C LYS A 357 20.57 -2.41 -15.68
N ASN A 358 21.84 -2.19 -15.98
CA ASN A 358 22.86 -1.86 -14.98
C ASN A 358 22.91 -2.91 -13.84
N VAL A 359 22.76 -4.21 -14.20
CA VAL A 359 22.84 -5.31 -13.24
C VAL A 359 24.17 -5.22 -12.49
N PRO A 360 24.16 -5.21 -11.14
CA PRO A 360 25.36 -5.03 -10.35
C PRO A 360 26.40 -6.12 -10.56
N SER A 361 27.67 -5.75 -10.44
CA SER A 361 28.82 -6.66 -10.69
C SER A 361 28.88 -7.85 -9.73
N PHE A 362 28.24 -7.77 -8.55
CA PHE A 362 28.20 -8.90 -7.61
C PHE A 362 27.37 -10.08 -8.16
N ILE A 363 26.45 -9.85 -9.09
CA ILE A 363 25.72 -10.93 -9.79
C ILE A 363 26.65 -11.72 -10.73
N GLY A 364 27.69 -11.08 -11.28
CA GLY A 364 28.64 -11.72 -12.19
C GLY A 364 28.12 -11.82 -13.61
N SER A 365 28.77 -12.67 -14.41
CA SER A 365 28.39 -12.93 -15.83
C SER A 365 27.24 -13.92 -15.98
N ASN A 366 26.95 -14.70 -14.93
CA ASN A 366 25.83 -15.63 -14.87
C ASN A 366 25.00 -15.34 -13.61
N ALA A 367 23.71 -15.22 -13.79
CA ALA A 367 22.71 -15.02 -12.73
C ALA A 367 21.95 -16.32 -12.49
N ASN A 368 21.74 -16.71 -11.23
CA ASN A 368 20.68 -17.65 -10.89
C ASN A 368 19.37 -16.88 -10.75
N VAL A 369 18.35 -17.23 -11.54
CA VAL A 369 17.05 -16.56 -11.56
C VAL A 369 15.97 -17.55 -11.15
N LYS A 370 15.35 -17.27 -10.02
CA LYS A 370 14.15 -17.96 -9.54
C LYS A 370 12.93 -17.10 -9.81
N VAL A 371 11.96 -17.67 -10.52
CA VAL A 371 10.63 -17.07 -10.72
C VAL A 371 9.62 -17.84 -9.92
N GLU A 372 8.88 -17.14 -9.10
CA GLU A 372 7.82 -17.67 -8.26
C GLU A 372 6.49 -17.01 -8.59
N LYS A 373 5.39 -17.70 -8.33
CA LYS A 373 4.02 -17.26 -8.53
C LYS A 373 3.18 -17.58 -7.30
N VAL A 374 2.27 -16.68 -6.93
CA VAL A 374 1.22 -16.95 -5.97
C VAL A 374 -0.13 -16.69 -6.66
N ASP A 375 -0.93 -17.75 -6.75
CA ASP A 375 -2.26 -17.70 -7.33
C ASP A 375 -3.29 -17.25 -6.30
N TRP A 376 -4.32 -16.52 -6.78
CA TRP A 376 -5.41 -16.01 -5.95
C TRP A 376 -6.76 -16.49 -6.47
N VAL A 377 -7.61 -16.91 -5.56
CA VAL A 377 -9.00 -17.35 -5.84
C VAL A 377 -9.98 -16.34 -5.25
N SER A 378 -9.86 -16.06 -3.96
CA SER A 378 -10.65 -15.05 -3.26
C SER A 378 -9.92 -14.60 -1.98
N LYS A 379 -10.37 -13.50 -1.40
CA LYS A 379 -9.84 -12.99 -0.12
C LYS A 379 -10.04 -13.95 1.07
N ASP A 380 -10.98 -14.90 0.96
CA ASP A 380 -11.30 -15.88 2.01
C ASP A 380 -10.70 -17.27 1.73
N THR A 381 -9.92 -17.40 0.65
CA THR A 381 -9.28 -18.68 0.28
C THR A 381 -7.88 -18.77 0.90
N VAL A 382 -7.66 -19.84 1.66
CA VAL A 382 -6.34 -20.18 2.20
C VAL A 382 -5.38 -20.47 1.06
N SER A 383 -4.17 -19.92 1.15
CA SER A 383 -3.09 -20.20 0.20
C SER A 383 -2.02 -21.07 0.82
N ASN A 384 -1.55 -22.06 0.08
CA ASN A 384 -0.44 -22.94 0.49
C ASN A 384 0.94 -22.29 0.27
N GLY A 385 0.97 -21.11 -0.32
CA GLY A 385 2.19 -20.38 -0.62
C GLY A 385 2.50 -20.30 -2.12
N PRO A 386 3.67 -19.75 -2.45
CA PRO A 386 4.09 -19.61 -3.84
C PRO A 386 4.57 -20.93 -4.45
N ASP A 387 4.29 -21.08 -5.74
CA ASP A 387 4.87 -22.11 -6.60
C ASP A 387 6.08 -21.58 -7.36
N THR A 388 7.10 -22.42 -7.55
CA THR A 388 8.22 -22.09 -8.43
C THR A 388 7.80 -22.29 -9.89
N VAL A 389 7.80 -21.21 -10.67
CA VAL A 389 7.55 -21.29 -12.12
C VAL A 389 8.77 -21.89 -12.82
N PHE A 390 9.94 -21.37 -12.50
CA PHE A 390 11.23 -21.96 -12.88
C PHE A 390 12.37 -21.40 -12.01
N GLU A 391 13.48 -22.14 -12.01
CA GLU A 391 14.76 -21.69 -11.48
C GLU A 391 15.87 -22.16 -12.43
N LYS A 392 16.65 -21.22 -12.98
CA LYS A 392 17.68 -21.52 -13.96
C LYS A 392 18.71 -20.39 -14.09
N SER A 393 19.84 -20.71 -14.70
CA SER A 393 20.90 -19.73 -15.00
C SER A 393 20.57 -18.91 -16.23
N PHE A 394 20.95 -17.63 -16.19
CA PHE A 394 20.87 -16.68 -17.29
C PHE A 394 22.21 -15.95 -17.45
N ALA A 395 22.61 -15.71 -18.69
CA ALA A 395 23.77 -14.86 -18.96
C ALA A 395 23.45 -13.39 -18.70
N VAL A 396 24.37 -12.70 -18.04
CA VAL A 396 24.36 -11.25 -17.90
C VAL A 396 25.31 -10.64 -18.94
N ASN A 397 24.77 -9.98 -19.94
CA ASN A 397 25.53 -9.41 -21.04
C ASN A 397 25.63 -7.88 -20.92
N ASN A 398 26.84 -7.37 -20.72
CA ASN A 398 27.07 -5.93 -20.56
C ASN A 398 26.15 -5.25 -19.51
N GLY A 399 25.94 -5.93 -18.38
CA GLY A 399 25.05 -5.43 -17.31
C GLY A 399 23.55 -5.49 -17.65
N GLN A 400 23.17 -6.31 -18.63
CA GLN A 400 21.77 -6.50 -19.02
C GLN A 400 21.35 -7.96 -18.82
N LEU A 401 20.13 -8.15 -18.33
CA LEU A 401 19.48 -9.44 -18.13
C LEU A 401 18.01 -9.32 -18.49
N SER A 402 17.51 -10.24 -19.31
CA SER A 402 16.07 -10.31 -19.65
C SER A 402 15.46 -11.60 -19.14
N VAL A 403 14.34 -11.50 -18.43
CA VAL A 403 13.59 -12.62 -17.88
C VAL A 403 12.15 -12.55 -18.35
N THR A 404 11.66 -13.63 -18.93
CA THR A 404 10.27 -13.75 -19.38
C THR A 404 9.49 -14.67 -18.44
N ILE A 405 8.39 -14.16 -17.88
CA ILE A 405 7.41 -14.93 -17.11
C ILE A 405 6.30 -15.34 -18.07
N PRO A 406 6.13 -16.64 -18.38
CA PRO A 406 5.10 -17.10 -19.29
C PRO A 406 3.75 -17.24 -18.59
N GLN A 407 2.66 -17.21 -19.34
CA GLN A 407 1.31 -17.56 -18.91
C GLN A 407 0.87 -16.80 -17.64
N THR A 408 1.06 -15.49 -17.64
CA THR A 408 0.63 -14.62 -16.54
C THR A 408 -0.88 -14.36 -16.57
N ASN A 409 -1.44 -14.02 -15.42
CA ASN A 409 -2.85 -13.62 -15.28
C ASN A 409 -2.99 -12.44 -14.30
N ASN A 410 -4.15 -11.77 -14.30
CA ASN A 410 -4.42 -10.59 -13.47
C ASN A 410 -4.39 -10.84 -11.97
N ASN A 411 -4.76 -12.04 -11.56
CA ASN A 411 -5.03 -12.31 -10.15
C ASN A 411 -3.74 -12.64 -9.40
N SER A 412 -2.79 -13.25 -10.11
CA SER A 412 -1.55 -13.75 -9.53
C SER A 412 -0.51 -12.64 -9.36
N GLY A 413 0.25 -12.76 -8.29
CA GLY A 413 1.50 -12.02 -8.10
C GLY A 413 2.69 -12.89 -8.46
N TYR A 414 3.74 -12.25 -8.95
CA TYR A 414 4.98 -12.92 -9.34
C TYR A 414 6.16 -12.28 -8.64
N ARG A 415 7.20 -13.10 -8.37
CA ARG A 415 8.51 -12.61 -7.94
C ARG A 415 9.60 -13.15 -8.86
N ILE A 416 10.49 -12.26 -9.31
CA ILE A 416 11.79 -12.61 -9.89
C ILE A 416 12.82 -12.35 -8.82
N TYR A 417 13.55 -13.40 -8.40
CA TYR A 417 14.63 -13.32 -7.43
C TYR A 417 15.95 -13.70 -8.11
N ILE A 418 16.93 -12.82 -8.07
CA ILE A 418 18.18 -12.93 -8.82
C ILE A 418 19.34 -12.90 -7.84
N THR A 419 20.17 -13.91 -7.90
CA THR A 419 21.42 -14.02 -7.18
C THR A 419 22.56 -14.36 -8.15
N LYS A 420 23.78 -14.33 -7.66
CA LYS A 420 24.94 -14.81 -8.42
C LYS A 420 24.74 -16.27 -8.80
N GLY A 421 24.92 -16.58 -10.07
CA GLY A 421 24.93 -17.96 -10.56
C GLY A 421 26.25 -18.65 -10.27
N ASP A 422 26.20 -19.99 -10.22
CA ASP A 422 27.44 -20.81 -10.15
C ASP A 422 28.26 -20.56 -11.42
N GLY A 423 29.51 -20.22 -11.25
CA GLY A 423 30.44 -20.13 -12.38
C GLY A 423 30.66 -21.53 -12.99
N ASN A 424 30.44 -21.63 -14.32
CA ASN A 424 30.91 -22.80 -15.07
C ASN A 424 32.41 -22.85 -15.06
#